data_950639636ff47474d8b97361ac43a14c
#
_entry.id   950639636ff47474d8b97361ac43a14c
#
_cell.length_a   1.000
_cell.length_b   1.000
_cell.length_c   1.000
_cell.angle_alpha   90.00
_cell.angle_beta   90.00
_cell.angle_gamma   90.00
#
_symmetry.space_group_name_H-M   'P 1'
#
loop_
_entity.id
_entity.type
_entity.pdbx_description
1 polymer ?
#
loop_
_entity_poly.entity_id
_entity_poly.type
_entity_poly.pdbx_seq_one_letter_code
_entity_poly.pdbx_strand_id
1 'polypeptide(L)'
;MKESLAISSSKVLLVPYEKRHVNTYHEWMKSKEIQKVTASEPLTLKEEYLMQESWRHDHDKLTFIICRPTSTPITKVMAGTHDANRLLLGDINLFLFAAQDYNNCCIGELELMVAPLHARRQGYGRAALLCFLYYIQTHLDELMTEYCGSKNSKSKTMHLLYLRVKIHSENTNSIKLFESIGFRKVSDTADFFGELEFKLENCTEPETTTELLEKFGIEAYTKLPCIEEVSTGGFNDEQNNHSTAISD
;
A
#
# COMPACT_ATOMS: atom_id res chain seq x y z
N MET A 1 -5.15 3.10 13.11
CA MET A 1 -5.34 2.57 11.75
C MET A 1 -4.09 1.96 11.14
N LYS A 2 -2.93 2.43 11.56
CA LYS A 2 -1.64 1.78 11.21
C LYS A 2 -1.42 0.51 12.03
N GLU A 3 -2.52 -0.15 12.41
CA GLU A 3 -2.49 -1.47 12.98
C GLU A 3 -1.86 -2.44 11.98
N SER A 4 -1.23 -3.46 12.50
CA SER A 4 -0.59 -4.50 11.71
C SER A 4 -1.63 -5.42 11.05
N LEU A 5 -2.55 -4.82 10.26
CA LEU A 5 -3.58 -5.55 9.52
C LEU A 5 -3.19 -5.68 8.06
N ALA A 6 -3.26 -6.88 7.54
CA ALA A 6 -3.17 -7.18 6.13
C ALA A 6 -4.57 -7.42 5.53
N ILE A 7 -4.67 -7.28 4.22
CA ILE A 7 -5.88 -7.58 3.44
C ILE A 7 -5.57 -8.77 2.55
N SER A 8 -6.26 -9.87 2.76
CA SER A 8 -6.11 -11.08 1.95
C SER A 8 -7.30 -11.26 1.00
N SER A 9 -7.03 -11.72 -0.19
CA SER A 9 -8.03 -12.12 -1.18
C SER A 9 -7.53 -13.31 -2.01
N SER A 10 -8.38 -13.84 -2.87
CA SER A 10 -8.02 -14.92 -3.81
C SER A 10 -6.93 -14.54 -4.82
N LYS A 11 -6.64 -13.23 -4.99
CA LYS A 11 -5.75 -12.71 -6.03
C LYS A 11 -4.51 -12.00 -5.50
N VAL A 12 -4.58 -11.36 -4.33
CA VAL A 12 -3.49 -10.60 -3.73
C VAL A 12 -3.53 -10.70 -2.22
N LEU A 13 -2.36 -10.49 -1.61
CA LEU A 13 -2.21 -10.17 -0.20
C LEU A 13 -1.62 -8.76 -0.13
N LEU A 14 -2.29 -7.84 0.57
CA LEU A 14 -1.79 -6.49 0.85
C LEU A 14 -1.29 -6.48 2.29
N VAL A 15 -0.03 -6.15 2.50
CA VAL A 15 0.57 -6.05 3.83
C VAL A 15 1.03 -4.62 4.10
N PRO A 16 1.01 -4.13 5.35
CA PRO A 16 1.54 -2.81 5.67
C PRO A 16 2.98 -2.66 5.22
N TYR A 17 3.35 -1.47 4.71
CA TYR A 17 4.72 -1.18 4.31
C TYR A 17 5.64 -1.08 5.53
N GLU A 18 6.49 -2.06 5.73
CA GLU A 18 7.38 -2.18 6.87
C GLU A 18 8.86 -2.13 6.44
N LYS A 19 9.72 -1.84 7.39
CA LYS A 19 11.18 -1.68 7.19
C LYS A 19 11.82 -2.85 6.41
N ARG A 20 11.33 -4.08 6.59
CA ARG A 20 11.84 -5.29 5.89
C ARG A 20 11.62 -5.27 4.38
N HIS A 21 10.69 -4.46 3.88
CA HIS A 21 10.37 -4.34 2.45
C HIS A 21 11.28 -3.34 1.72
N VAL A 22 11.93 -2.42 2.45
CA VAL A 22 12.65 -1.27 1.89
C VAL A 22 13.74 -1.67 0.91
N ASN A 23 14.51 -2.72 1.20
CA ASN A 23 15.56 -3.16 0.28
C ASN A 23 15.00 -3.55 -1.09
N THR A 24 13.90 -4.30 -1.13
CA THR A 24 13.25 -4.71 -2.39
C THR A 24 12.63 -3.51 -3.10
N TYR A 25 11.98 -2.63 -2.36
CA TYR A 25 11.40 -1.39 -2.88
C TYR A 25 12.47 -0.51 -3.54
N HIS A 26 13.59 -0.30 -2.85
CA HIS A 26 14.74 0.45 -3.37
C HIS A 26 15.29 -0.15 -4.68
N GLU A 27 15.38 -1.49 -4.79
CA GLU A 27 15.81 -2.13 -6.05
C GLU A 27 14.81 -1.84 -7.20
N TRP A 28 13.51 -1.79 -6.94
CA TRP A 28 12.52 -1.41 -7.94
C TRP A 28 12.71 0.05 -8.39
N MET A 29 12.93 0.95 -7.42
CA MET A 29 13.07 2.38 -7.67
C MET A 29 14.36 2.77 -8.41
N LYS A 30 15.31 1.85 -8.60
CA LYS A 30 16.46 2.05 -9.52
C LYS A 30 16.06 2.01 -10.99
N SER A 31 14.89 1.47 -11.33
CA SER A 31 14.42 1.40 -12.72
C SER A 31 14.02 2.78 -13.24
N LYS A 32 14.67 3.24 -14.31
CA LYS A 32 14.32 4.49 -14.99
C LYS A 32 12.90 4.50 -15.55
N GLU A 33 12.40 3.34 -15.97
CA GLU A 33 11.01 3.19 -16.40
C GLU A 33 10.05 3.47 -15.24
N ILE A 34 10.29 2.86 -14.07
CA ILE A 34 9.47 3.06 -12.88
C ILE A 34 9.54 4.53 -12.46
N GLN A 35 10.73 5.12 -12.31
CA GLN A 35 10.89 6.53 -11.96
C GLN A 35 10.09 7.45 -12.89
N LYS A 36 10.11 7.19 -14.20
CA LYS A 36 9.35 7.98 -15.18
C LYS A 36 7.84 7.86 -14.98
N VAL A 37 7.32 6.64 -14.80
CA VAL A 37 5.87 6.43 -14.74
C VAL A 37 5.25 6.72 -13.36
N THR A 38 6.07 6.81 -12.31
CA THR A 38 5.66 7.20 -10.95
C THR A 38 6.07 8.64 -10.60
N ALA A 39 6.64 9.38 -11.56
CA ALA A 39 7.17 10.73 -11.36
C ALA A 39 8.11 10.83 -10.12
N SER A 40 8.86 9.77 -9.83
CA SER A 40 9.71 9.65 -8.64
C SER A 40 11.16 9.96 -8.94
N GLU A 41 11.82 10.65 -8.01
CA GLU A 41 13.27 10.84 -8.04
C GLU A 41 14.01 9.71 -7.34
N PRO A 42 15.24 9.37 -7.78
CA PRO A 42 16.02 8.33 -7.14
C PRO A 42 16.47 8.78 -5.73
N LEU A 43 16.22 7.92 -4.76
CA LEU A 43 16.67 8.07 -3.38
C LEU A 43 17.85 7.13 -3.09
N THR A 44 18.70 7.52 -2.15
CA THR A 44 19.65 6.59 -1.55
C THR A 44 18.91 5.59 -0.66
N LEU A 45 19.50 4.42 -0.41
CA LEU A 45 18.88 3.42 0.47
C LEU A 45 18.56 4.00 1.87
N LYS A 46 19.41 4.89 2.39
CA LYS A 46 19.16 5.55 3.67
C LYS A 46 17.93 6.45 3.63
N GLU A 47 17.77 7.21 2.56
CA GLU A 47 16.59 8.08 2.36
C GLU A 47 15.32 7.25 2.18
N GLU A 48 15.38 6.10 1.49
CA GLU A 48 14.24 5.16 1.40
C GLU A 48 13.80 4.65 2.78
N TYR A 49 14.73 4.31 3.67
CA TYR A 49 14.41 3.92 5.04
C TYR A 49 13.75 5.05 5.82
N LEU A 50 14.26 6.28 5.70
CA LEU A 50 13.68 7.46 6.35
C LEU A 50 12.29 7.78 5.80
N MET A 51 12.12 7.66 4.49
CA MET A 51 10.82 7.84 3.84
C MET A 51 9.80 6.80 4.34
N GLN A 52 10.17 5.52 4.37
CA GLN A 52 9.30 4.46 4.89
C GLN A 52 8.88 4.72 6.35
N GLU A 53 9.83 5.12 7.20
CA GLU A 53 9.57 5.46 8.59
C GLU A 53 8.62 6.67 8.72
N SER A 54 8.84 7.73 7.93
CA SER A 54 7.93 8.87 7.86
C SER A 54 6.52 8.43 7.41
N TRP A 55 6.41 7.71 6.32
CA TRP A 55 5.11 7.24 5.79
C TRP A 55 4.36 6.37 6.78
N ARG A 56 5.10 5.58 7.58
CA ARG A 56 4.50 4.73 8.62
C ARG A 56 3.87 5.55 9.76
N HIS A 57 4.39 6.75 10.06
CA HIS A 57 3.92 7.62 11.12
C HIS A 57 2.99 8.75 10.65
N ASP A 58 3.04 9.12 9.38
CA ASP A 58 2.22 10.19 8.83
C ASP A 58 0.72 9.80 8.86
N HIS A 59 -0.11 10.73 9.34
CA HIS A 59 -1.56 10.52 9.45
C HIS A 59 -2.33 10.74 8.15
N ASP A 60 -1.68 11.28 7.14
CA ASP A 60 -2.24 11.56 5.82
C ASP A 60 -1.85 10.51 4.76
N LYS A 61 -1.21 9.42 5.17
CA LYS A 61 -0.73 8.36 4.28
C LYS A 61 -1.14 6.97 4.74
N LEU A 62 -1.52 6.15 3.79
CA LEU A 62 -1.77 4.72 3.99
C LEU A 62 -1.12 3.95 2.85
N THR A 63 -0.14 3.10 3.17
CA THR A 63 0.67 2.35 2.21
C THR A 63 0.63 0.86 2.49
N PHE A 64 0.31 0.09 1.46
CA PHE A 64 0.43 -1.36 1.47
C PHE A 64 1.40 -1.85 0.40
N ILE A 65 2.18 -2.86 0.74
CA ILE A 65 2.92 -3.66 -0.23
C ILE A 65 1.99 -4.72 -0.80
N ILE A 66 1.99 -4.85 -2.11
CA ILE A 66 1.25 -5.88 -2.84
C ILE A 66 2.10 -7.15 -2.88
N CYS A 67 1.56 -8.24 -2.38
CA CYS A 67 2.18 -9.56 -2.42
C CYS A 67 1.35 -10.54 -3.25
N ARG A 68 1.98 -11.63 -3.70
CA ARG A 68 1.25 -12.78 -4.26
C ARG A 68 0.27 -13.33 -3.23
N PRO A 69 -0.88 -13.85 -3.65
CA PRO A 69 -1.83 -14.47 -2.72
C PRO A 69 -1.20 -15.71 -2.07
N THR A 70 -1.69 -16.07 -0.91
CA THR A 70 -1.30 -17.32 -0.25
C THR A 70 -1.92 -18.51 -0.99
N SER A 71 -1.17 -19.62 -1.09
CA SER A 71 -1.66 -20.85 -1.76
C SER A 71 -2.75 -21.58 -0.98
N THR A 72 -2.83 -21.32 0.32
CA THR A 72 -3.82 -21.88 1.24
C THR A 72 -4.42 -20.76 2.09
N PRO A 73 -5.67 -20.90 2.56
CA PRO A 73 -6.25 -19.98 3.51
C PRO A 73 -5.39 -19.85 4.78
N ILE A 74 -5.18 -18.63 5.23
CA ILE A 74 -4.44 -18.32 6.45
C ILE A 74 -5.31 -17.49 7.39
N THR A 75 -5.05 -17.57 8.69
CA THR A 75 -5.74 -16.79 9.72
C THR A 75 -4.91 -15.62 10.24
N LYS A 76 -3.64 -15.56 9.89
CA LYS A 76 -2.69 -14.50 10.23
C LYS A 76 -1.57 -14.43 9.18
N VAL A 77 -1.02 -13.26 9.01
CA VAL A 77 0.16 -13.04 8.17
C VAL A 77 1.41 -13.13 9.04
N MET A 78 2.33 -14.02 8.69
CA MET A 78 3.65 -14.13 9.32
C MET A 78 4.64 -13.26 8.53
N ALA A 79 5.19 -12.25 9.18
CA ALA A 79 6.20 -11.36 8.61
C ALA A 79 7.44 -12.16 8.14
N GLY A 80 8.00 -11.77 7.00
CA GLY A 80 9.12 -12.48 6.39
C GLY A 80 8.76 -13.79 5.68
N THR A 81 7.60 -14.38 5.96
CA THR A 81 7.13 -15.61 5.34
C THR A 81 6.13 -15.32 4.21
N HIS A 82 5.00 -14.67 4.54
CA HIS A 82 3.94 -14.37 3.57
C HIS A 82 4.25 -13.12 2.73
N ASP A 83 5.13 -12.26 3.21
CA ASP A 83 5.66 -11.07 2.54
C ASP A 83 7.17 -11.17 2.29
N ALA A 84 7.68 -12.38 2.09
CA ALA A 84 9.06 -12.58 1.69
C ALA A 84 9.37 -11.90 0.34
N ASN A 85 10.59 -11.40 0.15
CA ASN A 85 11.00 -10.59 -1.01
C ASN A 85 10.57 -11.16 -2.37
N ARG A 86 10.61 -12.49 -2.54
CA ARG A 86 10.19 -13.18 -3.77
C ARG A 86 8.69 -13.10 -4.07
N LEU A 87 7.88 -12.73 -3.07
CA LEU A 87 6.43 -12.64 -3.17
C LEU A 87 5.95 -11.21 -3.42
N LEU A 88 6.82 -10.22 -3.23
CA LEU A 88 6.49 -8.81 -3.38
C LEU A 88 6.29 -8.45 -4.86
N LEU A 89 5.25 -7.69 -5.15
CA LEU A 89 4.84 -7.33 -6.51
C LEU A 89 4.82 -5.82 -6.76
N GLY A 90 4.74 -5.00 -5.72
CA GLY A 90 4.60 -3.55 -5.83
C GLY A 90 3.97 -2.96 -4.59
N ASP A 91 3.35 -1.81 -4.75
CA ASP A 91 2.70 -1.08 -3.67
C ASP A 91 1.41 -0.40 -4.12
N ILE A 92 0.60 -0.03 -3.15
CA ILE A 92 -0.58 0.81 -3.34
C ILE A 92 -0.69 1.80 -2.18
N ASN A 93 -0.95 3.07 -2.52
CA ASN A 93 -0.91 4.19 -1.59
C ASN A 93 -2.19 5.01 -1.66
N LEU A 94 -2.55 5.58 -0.51
CA LEU A 94 -3.50 6.68 -0.38
C LEU A 94 -2.79 7.85 0.31
N PHE A 95 -2.83 9.02 -0.33
CA PHE A 95 -2.40 10.29 0.26
C PHE A 95 -3.62 11.20 0.44
N LEU A 96 -3.79 11.78 1.62
CA LEU A 96 -4.91 12.67 1.93
C LEU A 96 -4.45 14.13 1.92
N PHE A 97 -5.17 14.97 1.18
CA PHE A 97 -4.91 16.40 1.07
C PHE A 97 -6.14 17.19 1.48
N ALA A 98 -5.96 18.30 2.19
CA ALA A 98 -7.06 19.22 2.47
C ALA A 98 -7.62 19.80 1.16
N ALA A 99 -8.94 19.78 1.00
CA ALA A 99 -9.58 20.43 -0.13
C ALA A 99 -9.53 21.95 0.06
N GLN A 100 -9.00 22.68 -0.93
CA GLN A 100 -8.75 24.13 -0.79
C GLN A 100 -10.06 24.94 -0.74
N ASP A 101 -11.08 24.52 -1.50
CA ASP A 101 -12.33 25.26 -1.66
C ASP A 101 -13.45 24.79 -0.73
N TYR A 102 -13.21 23.77 0.10
CA TYR A 102 -14.24 23.16 0.94
C TYR A 102 -13.74 22.99 2.38
N ASN A 103 -14.43 23.64 3.33
CA ASN A 103 -14.14 23.49 4.74
C ASN A 103 -14.44 22.07 5.23
N ASN A 104 -13.53 21.50 6.03
CA ASN A 104 -13.64 20.15 6.60
C ASN A 104 -13.76 19.03 5.55
N CYS A 105 -13.17 19.26 4.39
CA CYS A 105 -13.12 18.25 3.34
C CYS A 105 -11.67 17.95 2.96
N CYS A 106 -11.46 16.72 2.51
CA CYS A 106 -10.21 16.27 1.93
C CYS A 106 -10.46 15.55 0.61
N ILE A 107 -9.38 15.40 -0.15
CA ILE A 107 -9.31 14.56 -1.33
C ILE A 107 -8.28 13.47 -1.08
N GLY A 108 -8.49 12.29 -1.67
CA GLY A 108 -7.50 11.21 -1.63
C GLY A 108 -6.84 11.04 -2.99
N GLU A 109 -5.51 10.92 -3.00
CA GLU A 109 -4.75 10.57 -4.21
C GLU A 109 -4.26 9.13 -4.07
N LEU A 110 -4.54 8.32 -5.09
CA LEU A 110 -4.11 6.93 -5.15
C LEU A 110 -2.89 6.81 -6.04
N GLU A 111 -1.94 6.01 -5.59
CA GLU A 111 -0.81 5.57 -6.39
C GLU A 111 -0.74 4.05 -6.38
N LEU A 112 -0.38 3.45 -7.52
CA LEU A 112 -0.33 2.01 -7.70
C LEU A 112 0.83 1.63 -8.60
N MET A 113 1.71 0.79 -8.11
CA MET A 113 2.80 0.22 -8.88
C MET A 113 2.79 -1.31 -8.85
N VAL A 114 2.96 -1.95 -10.02
CA VAL A 114 3.36 -3.36 -10.14
C VAL A 114 4.76 -3.37 -10.75
N ALA A 115 5.77 -3.57 -9.91
CA ALA A 115 7.17 -3.37 -10.27
C ALA A 115 7.72 -4.48 -11.20
N PRO A 116 7.63 -5.79 -10.88
CA PRO A 116 8.19 -6.83 -11.74
C PRO A 116 7.45 -6.95 -13.07
N LEU A 117 8.15 -6.84 -14.19
CA LEU A 117 7.56 -6.92 -15.54
C LEU A 117 6.75 -8.21 -15.74
N HIS A 118 7.27 -9.34 -15.26
CA HIS A 118 6.59 -10.63 -15.38
C HIS A 118 5.28 -10.74 -14.58
N ALA A 119 5.06 -9.86 -13.59
CA ALA A 119 3.84 -9.82 -12.79
C ALA A 119 2.77 -8.89 -13.39
N ARG A 120 3.14 -8.02 -14.31
CA ARG A 120 2.21 -7.09 -14.96
C ARG A 120 1.23 -7.85 -15.85
N ARG A 121 0.03 -7.28 -16.05
CA ARG A 121 -1.05 -7.85 -16.90
C ARG A 121 -1.64 -9.17 -16.42
N GLN A 122 -1.35 -9.58 -15.19
CA GLN A 122 -1.91 -10.78 -14.55
C GLN A 122 -3.10 -10.50 -13.62
N GLY A 123 -3.57 -9.24 -13.58
CA GLY A 123 -4.72 -8.83 -12.76
C GLY A 123 -4.37 -8.37 -11.35
N TYR A 124 -3.11 -8.45 -10.92
CA TYR A 124 -2.69 -8.05 -9.57
C TYR A 124 -3.00 -6.58 -9.25
N GLY A 125 -2.71 -5.66 -10.17
CA GLY A 125 -3.01 -4.24 -9.96
C GLY A 125 -4.51 -3.98 -9.78
N ARG A 126 -5.38 -4.65 -10.57
CA ARG A 126 -6.84 -4.54 -10.40
C ARG A 126 -7.29 -5.09 -9.06
N ALA A 127 -6.80 -6.26 -8.68
CA ALA A 127 -7.15 -6.88 -7.41
C ALA A 127 -6.70 -6.03 -6.22
N ALA A 128 -5.47 -5.51 -6.27
CA ALA A 128 -4.96 -4.60 -5.24
C ALA A 128 -5.82 -3.34 -5.12
N LEU A 129 -6.13 -2.69 -6.26
CA LEU A 129 -6.94 -1.47 -6.27
C LEU A 129 -8.34 -1.70 -5.71
N LEU A 130 -9.04 -2.76 -6.13
CA LEU A 130 -10.38 -3.06 -5.63
C LEU A 130 -10.38 -3.44 -4.14
N CYS A 131 -9.46 -4.27 -3.69
CA CYS A 131 -9.33 -4.60 -2.27
C CYS A 131 -9.01 -3.35 -1.42
N PHE A 132 -8.18 -2.45 -1.95
CA PHE A 132 -7.82 -1.22 -1.25
C PHE A 132 -8.96 -0.21 -1.22
N LEU A 133 -9.71 -0.03 -2.32
CA LEU A 133 -10.93 0.80 -2.36
C LEU A 133 -11.95 0.28 -1.34
N TYR A 134 -12.21 -1.02 -1.31
CA TYR A 134 -13.12 -1.60 -0.33
C TYR A 134 -12.65 -1.38 1.11
N TYR A 135 -11.34 -1.47 1.36
CA TYR A 135 -10.77 -1.15 2.66
C TYR A 135 -10.99 0.31 3.04
N ILE A 136 -10.69 1.26 2.14
CA ILE A 136 -10.90 2.70 2.36
C ILE A 136 -12.38 2.97 2.72
N GLN A 137 -13.31 2.43 1.94
CA GLN A 137 -14.74 2.64 2.11
C GLN A 137 -15.27 2.10 3.44
N THR A 138 -14.83 0.89 3.81
CA THR A 138 -15.28 0.23 5.06
C THR A 138 -14.59 0.75 6.32
N HIS A 139 -13.52 1.57 6.20
CA HIS A 139 -12.77 2.18 7.31
C HIS A 139 -12.70 3.71 7.19
N LEU A 140 -13.63 4.31 6.45
CA LEU A 140 -13.57 5.74 6.15
C LEU A 140 -13.58 6.61 7.41
N ASP A 141 -14.44 6.30 8.38
CA ASP A 141 -14.54 7.05 9.62
C ASP A 141 -13.25 7.01 10.45
N GLU A 142 -12.60 5.85 10.49
CA GLU A 142 -11.33 5.66 11.19
C GLU A 142 -10.21 6.44 10.48
N LEU A 143 -10.18 6.38 9.13
CA LEU A 143 -9.25 7.13 8.29
C LEU A 143 -9.39 8.63 8.51
N MET A 144 -10.61 9.13 8.48
CA MET A 144 -10.90 10.55 8.66
C MET A 144 -10.59 11.02 10.09
N THR A 145 -10.85 10.19 11.09
CA THR A 145 -10.53 10.47 12.49
C THR A 145 -9.01 10.60 12.69
N GLU A 146 -8.22 9.69 12.13
CA GLU A 146 -6.76 9.75 12.22
C GLU A 146 -6.21 10.98 11.49
N TYR A 147 -6.70 11.27 10.28
CA TYR A 147 -6.33 12.46 9.53
C TYR A 147 -6.64 13.77 10.27
N CYS A 148 -7.78 13.85 10.95
CA CYS A 148 -8.15 15.00 11.79
C CYS A 148 -7.29 15.13 13.04
N GLY A 149 -6.97 14.03 13.72
CA GLY A 149 -6.19 14.02 14.94
C GLY A 149 -4.82 14.68 14.79
N SER A 150 -4.22 14.59 13.61
CA SER A 150 -2.95 15.25 13.27
C SER A 150 -3.04 16.78 13.19
N LYS A 151 -4.24 17.35 12.96
CA LYS A 151 -4.45 18.80 12.71
C LYS A 151 -4.97 19.59 13.91
N ASN A 152 -4.86 19.04 15.15
CA ASN A 152 -5.30 19.70 16.39
C ASN A 152 -6.75 20.27 16.34
N SER A 153 -7.59 19.74 15.49
CA SER A 153 -8.96 20.22 15.32
C SER A 153 -9.92 19.44 16.23
N LYS A 154 -10.12 19.93 17.43
CA LYS A 154 -11.20 19.43 18.30
C LYS A 154 -12.53 19.60 17.57
N SER A 155 -13.20 18.48 17.24
CA SER A 155 -14.63 18.42 16.91
C SER A 155 -15.09 18.77 15.47
N LYS A 156 -14.31 18.49 14.43
CA LYS A 156 -14.86 18.62 13.07
C LYS A 156 -14.74 17.27 12.32
N THR A 157 -15.87 16.72 11.93
CA THR A 157 -15.91 15.57 11.02
C THR A 157 -15.31 15.97 9.68
N MET A 158 -14.32 15.25 9.22
CA MET A 158 -13.71 15.44 7.90
C MET A 158 -14.44 14.55 6.89
N HIS A 159 -14.65 15.07 5.68
CA HIS A 159 -15.34 14.35 4.61
C HIS A 159 -14.39 14.13 3.42
N LEU A 160 -14.33 12.92 2.93
CA LEU A 160 -13.64 12.60 1.68
C LEU A 160 -14.56 12.96 0.50
N LEU A 161 -14.13 13.90 -0.35
CA LEU A 161 -14.93 14.37 -1.48
C LEU A 161 -14.85 13.41 -2.67
N TYR A 162 -13.64 13.02 -3.03
CA TYR A 162 -13.36 12.11 -4.14
C TYR A 162 -11.99 11.50 -3.99
N LEU A 163 -11.77 10.42 -4.72
CA LEU A 163 -10.45 9.87 -4.97
C LEU A 163 -9.95 10.30 -6.35
N ARG A 164 -8.68 10.61 -6.47
CA ARG A 164 -8.04 10.90 -7.75
C ARG A 164 -6.82 10.02 -7.98
N VAL A 165 -6.39 9.96 -9.21
CA VAL A 165 -5.11 9.39 -9.63
C VAL A 165 -4.54 10.25 -10.75
N LYS A 166 -3.23 10.43 -10.73
CA LYS A 166 -2.47 11.05 -11.83
C LYS A 166 -1.71 9.97 -12.57
N ILE A 167 -1.85 9.95 -13.88
CA ILE A 167 -1.29 8.90 -14.72
C ILE A 167 -0.63 9.54 -15.93
N HIS A 168 0.65 9.22 -16.15
CA HIS A 168 1.34 9.67 -17.35
C HIS A 168 0.56 9.28 -18.61
N SER A 169 0.35 10.19 -19.54
CA SER A 169 -0.53 10.04 -20.70
C SER A 169 -0.16 8.84 -21.60
N GLU A 170 1.11 8.44 -21.61
CA GLU A 170 1.58 7.26 -22.33
C GLU A 170 1.28 5.93 -21.61
N ASN A 171 0.93 5.96 -20.32
CA ASN A 171 0.63 4.76 -19.53
C ASN A 171 -0.80 4.27 -19.75
N THR A 172 -1.10 3.90 -21.01
CA THR A 172 -2.43 3.46 -21.44
C THR A 172 -2.96 2.25 -20.66
N ASN A 173 -2.08 1.42 -20.09
CA ASN A 173 -2.47 0.26 -19.29
C ASN A 173 -3.07 0.68 -17.95
N SER A 174 -2.45 1.62 -17.24
CA SER A 174 -3.00 2.18 -16.01
C SER A 174 -4.27 2.98 -16.28
N ILE A 175 -4.30 3.79 -17.33
CA ILE A 175 -5.50 4.53 -17.74
C ILE A 175 -6.70 3.56 -17.90
N LYS A 176 -6.55 2.52 -18.70
CA LYS A 176 -7.61 1.50 -18.89
C LYS A 176 -7.99 0.78 -17.61
N LEU A 177 -7.04 0.55 -16.69
CA LEU A 177 -7.31 -0.06 -15.41
C LEU A 177 -8.24 0.84 -14.57
N PHE A 178 -7.88 2.09 -14.36
CA PHE A 178 -8.65 3.02 -13.54
C PHE A 178 -10.02 3.35 -14.17
N GLU A 179 -10.09 3.57 -15.49
CA GLU A 179 -11.35 3.75 -16.20
C GLU A 179 -12.29 2.53 -16.04
N SER A 180 -11.75 1.30 -16.07
CA SER A 180 -12.56 0.08 -15.89
C SER A 180 -13.18 -0.08 -14.51
N ILE A 181 -12.73 0.70 -13.53
CA ILE A 181 -13.21 0.73 -12.14
C ILE A 181 -14.14 1.94 -11.90
N GLY A 182 -14.25 2.84 -12.87
CA GLY A 182 -15.18 3.97 -12.81
C GLY A 182 -14.51 5.34 -12.64
N PHE A 183 -13.17 5.39 -12.59
CA PHE A 183 -12.48 6.68 -12.63
C PHE A 183 -12.72 7.37 -13.97
N ARG A 184 -12.99 8.67 -13.93
CA ARG A 184 -13.28 9.49 -15.09
C ARG A 184 -12.19 10.54 -15.29
N LYS A 185 -11.73 10.68 -16.53
CA LYS A 185 -10.75 11.70 -16.91
C LYS A 185 -11.32 13.10 -16.66
N VAL A 186 -10.53 13.97 -16.02
CA VAL A 186 -10.91 15.36 -15.72
C VAL A 186 -10.70 16.28 -16.92
N SER A 187 -9.61 16.09 -17.67
CA SER A 187 -9.22 16.88 -18.84
C SER A 187 -8.48 16.02 -19.85
N ASP A 188 -8.59 16.35 -21.15
CA ASP A 188 -7.79 15.73 -22.20
C ASP A 188 -6.37 16.32 -22.31
N THR A 189 -6.11 17.41 -21.62
CA THR A 189 -4.79 18.06 -21.59
C THR A 189 -4.00 17.56 -20.39
N ALA A 190 -2.82 16.98 -20.68
CA ALA A 190 -1.88 16.59 -19.65
C ALA A 190 -1.26 17.83 -18.97
N ASP A 191 -0.86 17.67 -17.72
CA ASP A 191 -0.15 18.71 -16.98
C ASP A 191 1.32 18.86 -17.45
N PHE A 192 2.10 19.71 -16.75
CA PHE A 192 3.49 19.96 -17.07
C PHE A 192 4.37 18.71 -17.04
N PHE A 193 4.00 17.71 -16.23
CA PHE A 193 4.70 16.44 -16.09
C PHE A 193 4.23 15.38 -17.09
N GLY A 194 3.27 15.71 -17.96
CA GLY A 194 2.67 14.78 -18.91
C GLY A 194 1.62 13.86 -18.31
N GLU A 195 1.08 14.20 -17.13
CA GLU A 195 0.10 13.42 -16.41
C GLU A 195 -1.34 13.88 -16.68
N LEU A 196 -2.24 12.92 -16.76
CA LEU A 196 -3.69 13.10 -16.83
C LEU A 196 -4.29 12.79 -15.48
N GLU A 197 -5.18 13.66 -15.01
CA GLU A 197 -5.94 13.42 -13.77
C GLU A 197 -7.25 12.67 -14.06
N PHE A 198 -7.51 11.65 -13.23
CA PHE A 198 -8.77 10.91 -13.22
C PHE A 198 -9.37 10.98 -11.82
N LYS A 199 -10.71 11.05 -11.73
CA LYS A 199 -11.46 11.14 -10.46
C LYS A 199 -12.51 10.04 -10.34
N LEU A 200 -12.70 9.58 -9.11
CA LEU A 200 -13.80 8.74 -8.67
C LEU A 200 -14.60 9.52 -7.61
N GLU A 201 -15.76 10.05 -8.00
CA GLU A 201 -16.57 10.93 -7.15
C GLU A 201 -17.35 10.15 -6.09
N ASN A 202 -18.03 9.06 -6.45
CA ASN A 202 -18.81 8.23 -5.51
C ASN A 202 -17.90 7.19 -4.83
N CYS A 203 -16.84 7.67 -4.19
CA CYS A 203 -15.78 6.81 -3.66
C CYS A 203 -16.07 6.28 -2.25
N THR A 204 -17.18 6.66 -1.63
CA THR A 204 -17.52 6.29 -0.24
C THR A 204 -18.52 5.13 -0.15
N GLU A 205 -19.06 4.66 -1.28
CA GLU A 205 -20.08 3.62 -1.35
C GLU A 205 -19.45 2.26 -1.65
N PRO A 206 -19.45 1.30 -0.68
CA PRO A 206 -18.80 0.00 -0.86
C PRO A 206 -19.57 -0.95 -1.81
N GLU A 207 -20.85 -0.70 -2.08
CA GLU A 207 -21.71 -1.56 -2.90
C GLU A 207 -21.14 -1.71 -4.32
N THR A 208 -20.81 -0.60 -4.96
CA THR A 208 -20.20 -0.59 -6.31
C THR A 208 -18.88 -1.35 -6.33
N THR A 209 -18.05 -1.21 -5.28
CA THR A 209 -16.77 -1.93 -5.20
C THR A 209 -16.98 -3.41 -4.96
N THR A 210 -18.00 -3.79 -4.20
CA THR A 210 -18.37 -5.20 -3.99
C THR A 210 -18.80 -5.85 -5.32
N GLU A 211 -19.65 -5.18 -6.10
CA GLU A 211 -20.06 -5.65 -7.43
C GLU A 211 -18.84 -5.84 -8.37
N LEU A 212 -17.87 -4.93 -8.31
CA LEU A 212 -16.65 -5.03 -9.11
C LEU A 212 -15.74 -6.18 -8.62
N LEU A 213 -15.64 -6.41 -7.32
CA LEU A 213 -14.90 -7.56 -6.77
C LEU A 213 -15.48 -8.88 -7.32
N GLU A 214 -16.79 -9.04 -7.26
CA GLU A 214 -17.50 -10.19 -7.80
C GLU A 214 -17.30 -10.32 -9.32
N LYS A 215 -17.52 -9.24 -10.07
CA LYS A 215 -17.36 -9.19 -11.54
C LYS A 215 -15.97 -9.64 -11.99
N PHE A 216 -14.93 -9.31 -11.23
CA PHE A 216 -13.55 -9.65 -11.56
C PHE A 216 -13.05 -10.92 -10.87
N GLY A 217 -13.92 -11.67 -10.18
CA GLY A 217 -13.60 -12.92 -9.51
C GLY A 217 -12.56 -12.76 -8.39
N ILE A 218 -12.64 -11.65 -7.65
CA ILE A 218 -11.79 -11.38 -6.49
C ILE A 218 -12.60 -11.78 -5.26
N GLU A 219 -12.32 -12.94 -4.74
CA GLU A 219 -13.06 -13.58 -3.67
C GLU A 219 -12.26 -13.59 -2.36
N ALA A 220 -12.92 -14.06 -1.29
CA ALA A 220 -12.31 -14.30 0.01
C ALA A 220 -11.60 -13.07 0.61
N TYR A 221 -12.17 -11.85 0.39
CA TYR A 221 -11.68 -10.67 1.06
C TYR A 221 -11.77 -10.84 2.58
N THR A 222 -10.64 -10.72 3.27
CA THR A 222 -10.56 -10.79 4.73
C THR A 222 -9.42 -9.94 5.26
N LYS A 223 -9.60 -9.42 6.49
CA LYS A 223 -8.54 -8.72 7.22
C LYS A 223 -7.85 -9.71 8.15
N LEU A 224 -6.53 -9.70 8.16
CA LEU A 224 -5.71 -10.61 8.92
C LEU A 224 -4.68 -9.85 9.77
N PRO A 225 -4.44 -10.25 11.03
CA PRO A 225 -3.36 -9.67 11.82
C PRO A 225 -2.01 -10.03 11.20
N CYS A 226 -1.10 -9.06 11.14
CA CYS A 226 0.31 -9.29 10.85
C CYS A 226 1.06 -9.53 12.15
N ILE A 227 1.84 -10.61 12.21
CA ILE A 227 2.62 -11.00 13.38
C ILE A 227 4.09 -11.06 12.99
N GLU A 228 4.94 -10.37 13.74
CA GLU A 228 6.40 -10.49 13.62
C GLU A 228 6.81 -11.91 14.02
N GLU A 229 7.76 -12.51 13.31
CA GLU A 229 8.41 -13.73 13.80
C GLU A 229 9.17 -13.39 15.08
N VAL A 230 8.73 -13.96 16.18
CA VAL A 230 9.53 -13.93 17.42
C VAL A 230 10.75 -14.81 17.14
N SER A 231 11.89 -14.18 16.87
CA SER A 231 13.16 -14.89 16.83
C SER A 231 13.41 -15.47 18.22
N THR A 232 13.11 -16.75 18.41
CA THR A 232 13.59 -17.50 19.55
C THR A 232 15.10 -17.64 19.38
N GLY A 233 15.82 -16.62 19.83
CA GLY A 233 17.27 -16.66 19.97
C GLY A 233 17.59 -17.73 21.02
N GLY A 234 18.03 -18.88 20.56
CA GLY A 234 18.59 -19.90 21.43
C GLY A 234 19.83 -19.35 22.12
N PHE A 235 19.71 -19.08 23.38
CA PHE A 235 20.86 -18.97 24.27
C PHE A 235 21.49 -20.37 24.36
N ASN A 236 22.49 -20.62 23.55
CA ASN A 236 23.45 -21.69 23.83
C ASN A 236 24.51 -21.11 24.78
N ASP A 237 24.25 -21.19 26.06
CA ASP A 237 25.30 -21.12 27.07
C ASP A 237 26.12 -22.39 26.99
N GLU A 238 27.14 -22.41 26.13
CA GLU A 238 28.24 -23.37 26.30
C GLU A 238 29.11 -22.92 27.48
N GLN A 239 28.82 -23.49 28.64
CA GLN A 239 29.73 -23.49 29.77
C GLN A 239 30.97 -24.30 29.42
N ASN A 240 32.04 -23.63 29.01
CA ASN A 240 33.34 -24.20 28.91
C ASN A 240 34.02 -24.17 30.31
N ASN A 241 33.79 -25.22 31.11
CA ASN A 241 34.57 -25.54 32.29
C ASN A 241 35.94 -26.05 31.85
N HIS A 242 36.95 -25.21 31.84
CA HIS A 242 38.34 -25.65 31.81
C HIS A 242 38.91 -25.54 33.23
N SER A 243 38.86 -26.66 33.92
CA SER A 243 39.64 -26.93 35.11
C SER A 243 41.11 -27.07 34.73
N THR A 244 41.94 -26.12 35.12
CA THR A 244 43.40 -26.27 35.10
C THR A 244 43.84 -26.81 36.44
N ALA A 245 44.23 -28.09 36.45
CA ALA A 245 44.98 -28.68 37.56
C ALA A 245 46.42 -28.19 37.48
N ILE A 246 46.89 -27.69 38.61
CA ILE A 246 48.29 -27.39 38.87
C ILE A 246 48.89 -28.64 39.49
N SER A 247 49.98 -29.05 38.96
CA SER A 247 50.94 -29.94 39.69
C SER A 247 52.38 -29.61 39.26
N ASP A 248 53.16 -29.29 40.29
CA ASP A 248 54.60 -29.28 40.48
C ASP A 248 55.49 -28.38 39.58
#